data_a838df35e975889b1f218b6c200182f5
#
_entry.id   a838df35e975889b1f218b6c200182f5
#
_cell.length_a   1.000
_cell.length_b   1.000
_cell.length_c   1.000
_cell.angle_alpha   90.00
_cell.angle_beta   90.00
_cell.angle_gamma   90.00
#
_symmetry.space_group_name_H-M   'P 1'
#
loop_
_entity.id
_entity.type
_entity.pdbx_description
1 polymer ?
#
loop_
_entity_poly.entity_id
_entity_poly.type
_entity_poly.pdbx_seq_one_letter_code
_entity_poly.pdbx_strand_id
1 'polypeptide(L)'
;MTHIHIIGDQGKRKYDEDLVSQVNAEIETEERRKRLEDKRKAKEQQTQEPQPTEKTKPNSQPIMLSPEDCIFLQATGHLSADGQSLYSYPDTMIAQDTMYPGLNWYQTHEVLQSQGLAMPTIRQEIDRLILINKGLFGLPVYDGNNGRIPIERVKQIWDKYFRTQQQGWNARWLDAQFKVDKTSGLWILNYEHISTIDPQEGQILTPKRIESLDAFVNEDDIRVDLFSSCNYQGLPTTKKTTNGHFYFRKPRDNSVARFHADTTIGAWLYCNWLPNDASASAGVTPTKEL
;
A
#
# COMPACT_ATOMS: atom_id res chain seq x y z
N MET A 1 -9.44 0.68 38.79
CA MET A 1 -8.36 1.22 39.65
C MET A 1 -8.59 0.70 41.05
N THR A 2 -7.82 -0.28 41.45
CA THR A 2 -7.90 -0.85 42.79
C THR A 2 -6.58 -0.56 43.47
N HIS A 3 -6.59 0.42 44.39
CA HIS A 3 -5.45 0.73 45.22
C HIS A 3 -5.37 -0.30 46.34
N ILE A 4 -4.29 -1.07 46.40
CA ILE A 4 -3.95 -1.88 47.55
C ILE A 4 -3.01 -1.02 48.43
N HIS A 5 -3.51 -0.61 49.60
CA HIS A 5 -2.69 -0.05 50.66
C HIS A 5 -2.00 -1.21 51.40
N ILE A 6 -0.70 -1.27 51.34
CA ILE A 6 0.10 -2.12 52.23
C ILE A 6 0.62 -1.22 53.35
N ILE A 7 0.07 -1.41 54.55
CA ILE A 7 0.58 -0.81 55.78
C ILE A 7 1.74 -1.70 56.28
N GLY A 8 2.83 -1.02 56.61
CA GLY A 8 4.12 -1.64 56.81
C GLY A 8 4.27 -2.49 58.08
N ASP A 9 5.18 -3.42 58.01
CA ASP A 9 6.01 -3.82 59.15
C ASP A 9 7.45 -4.00 58.66
N GLN A 10 8.38 -3.37 59.37
CA GLN A 10 9.81 -3.33 59.06
C GLN A 10 10.48 -4.67 59.45
N GLY A 11 10.25 -5.68 58.65
CA GLY A 11 11.06 -6.90 58.65
C GLY A 11 11.77 -6.98 57.30
N LYS A 12 13.06 -6.68 57.25
CA LYS A 12 13.93 -6.92 56.09
C LYS A 12 13.82 -8.38 55.68
N ARG A 13 12.85 -8.72 54.82
CA ARG A 13 12.93 -9.97 54.04
C ARG A 13 14.04 -9.74 52.99
N LYS A 14 15.20 -10.34 53.19
CA LYS A 14 16.13 -10.57 52.09
C LYS A 14 15.32 -11.33 51.02
N TYR A 15 14.95 -10.67 49.98
CA TYR A 15 14.52 -11.38 48.78
C TYR A 15 15.72 -12.17 48.34
N ASP A 16 15.51 -13.49 48.18
CA ASP A 16 16.50 -14.39 47.70
C ASP A 16 16.77 -14.02 46.23
N GLU A 17 17.82 -13.23 46.01
CA GLU A 17 18.19 -12.72 44.68
C GLU A 17 18.46 -13.91 43.73
N ASP A 18 18.84 -15.06 44.25
CA ASP A 18 19.03 -16.28 43.47
C ASP A 18 17.69 -16.83 42.95
N LEU A 19 16.63 -16.78 43.75
CA LEU A 19 15.32 -17.26 43.37
C LEU A 19 14.71 -16.35 42.27
N VAL A 20 14.87 -15.04 42.36
CA VAL A 20 14.42 -14.08 41.36
C VAL A 20 15.19 -14.27 40.07
N SER A 21 16.50 -14.52 40.15
CA SER A 21 17.34 -14.80 38.99
C SER A 21 16.96 -16.11 38.29
N GLN A 22 16.64 -17.17 39.05
CA GLN A 22 16.15 -18.43 38.48
C GLN A 22 14.80 -18.30 37.78
N VAL A 23 13.85 -17.61 38.41
CA VAL A 23 12.50 -17.36 37.79
C VAL A 23 12.63 -16.54 36.50
N ASN A 24 13.47 -15.51 36.47
CA ASN A 24 13.70 -14.73 35.27
C ASN A 24 14.36 -15.55 34.16
N ALA A 25 15.32 -16.43 34.49
CA ALA A 25 15.96 -17.33 33.52
C ALA A 25 14.95 -18.36 32.94
N GLU A 26 14.01 -18.86 33.77
CA GLU A 26 12.96 -19.77 33.30
C GLU A 26 11.98 -19.06 32.37
N ILE A 27 11.57 -17.83 32.70
CA ILE A 27 10.70 -16.99 31.84
C ILE A 27 11.36 -16.71 30.50
N GLU A 28 12.63 -16.29 30.49
CA GLU A 28 13.38 -16.07 29.23
C GLU A 28 13.48 -17.34 28.39
N THR A 29 13.68 -18.49 29.03
CA THR A 29 13.78 -19.78 28.34
C THR A 29 12.45 -20.19 27.71
N GLU A 30 11.34 -19.97 28.43
CA GLU A 30 9.99 -20.28 27.95
C GLU A 30 9.55 -19.35 26.80
N GLU A 31 9.86 -18.05 26.90
CA GLU A 31 9.62 -17.10 25.81
C GLU A 31 10.44 -17.42 24.56
N ARG A 32 11.70 -17.81 24.73
CA ARG A 32 12.57 -18.24 23.63
C ARG A 32 12.06 -19.49 22.94
N ARG A 33 11.57 -20.46 23.72
CA ARG A 33 10.95 -21.70 23.22
C ARG A 33 9.68 -21.39 22.43
N LYS A 34 8.82 -20.52 22.94
CA LYS A 34 7.59 -20.08 22.27
C LYS A 34 7.88 -19.37 20.95
N ARG A 35 8.86 -18.47 20.91
CA ARG A 35 9.32 -17.80 19.69
C ARG A 35 9.87 -18.78 18.65
N LEU A 36 10.55 -19.83 19.07
CA LEU A 36 11.08 -20.87 18.17
C LEU A 36 9.96 -21.75 17.62
N GLU A 37 8.96 -22.06 18.44
CA GLU A 37 7.79 -22.85 18.03
C GLU A 37 6.91 -22.06 17.05
N ASP A 38 6.69 -20.78 17.29
CA ASP A 38 5.98 -19.89 16.38
C ASP A 38 6.71 -19.73 15.03
N LYS A 39 8.04 -19.61 15.07
CA LYS A 39 8.86 -19.62 13.85
C LYS A 39 8.79 -20.96 13.10
N ARG A 40 8.73 -22.09 13.81
CA ARG A 40 8.59 -23.40 13.18
C ARG A 40 7.20 -23.56 12.54
N LYS A 41 6.13 -23.17 13.23
CA LYS A 41 4.76 -23.19 12.69
C LYS A 41 4.62 -22.27 11.47
N ALA A 42 5.23 -21.08 11.51
CA ALA A 42 5.26 -20.16 10.38
C ALA A 42 6.04 -20.77 9.19
N LYS A 43 7.12 -21.50 9.44
CA LYS A 43 7.91 -22.16 8.40
C LYS A 43 7.21 -23.41 7.84
N GLU A 44 6.50 -24.17 8.67
CA GLU A 44 5.68 -25.31 8.24
C GLU A 44 4.46 -24.87 7.41
N GLN A 45 3.87 -23.70 7.69
CA GLN A 45 2.83 -23.07 6.87
C GLN A 45 3.37 -22.53 5.52
N GLN A 46 4.66 -22.17 5.46
CA GLN A 46 5.32 -21.77 4.21
C GLN A 46 5.79 -22.96 3.34
N THR A 47 5.91 -24.16 3.93
CA THR A 47 6.40 -25.36 3.21
C THR A 47 5.28 -26.22 2.61
N GLN A 48 4.01 -25.86 2.81
CA GLN A 48 2.96 -26.36 1.95
C GLN A 48 3.07 -25.59 0.63
N GLU A 49 3.84 -26.14 -0.32
CA GLU A 49 3.76 -25.75 -1.72
C GLU A 49 2.27 -25.69 -2.09
N PRO A 50 1.77 -24.54 -2.54
CA PRO A 50 0.43 -24.51 -3.13
C PRO A 50 0.51 -25.47 -4.31
N GLN A 51 -0.29 -26.53 -4.29
CA GLN A 51 -0.53 -27.34 -5.47
C GLN A 51 -0.76 -26.35 -6.64
N PRO A 52 -0.18 -26.62 -7.83
CA PRO A 52 -0.40 -25.77 -8.99
C PRO A 52 -1.90 -25.78 -9.25
N THR A 53 -2.58 -24.77 -8.71
CA THR A 53 -3.96 -24.47 -9.09
C THR A 53 -3.90 -24.18 -10.58
N GLU A 54 -4.62 -25.01 -11.34
CA GLU A 54 -4.87 -24.76 -12.75
C GLU A 54 -5.05 -23.27 -12.94
N LYS A 55 -4.27 -22.69 -13.86
CA LYS A 55 -4.37 -21.29 -14.25
C LYS A 55 -5.78 -21.09 -14.81
N THR A 56 -6.75 -20.86 -13.94
CA THR A 56 -8.05 -20.34 -14.32
C THR A 56 -7.74 -18.97 -14.92
N LYS A 57 -7.75 -18.91 -16.24
CA LYS A 57 -7.71 -17.63 -16.96
C LYS A 57 -8.83 -16.78 -16.35
N PRO A 58 -8.52 -15.59 -15.85
CA PRO A 58 -9.57 -14.72 -15.34
C PRO A 58 -10.57 -14.50 -16.48
N ASN A 59 -11.82 -14.94 -16.27
CA ASN A 59 -12.91 -14.73 -17.21
C ASN A 59 -13.38 -13.27 -17.10
N SER A 60 -12.44 -12.33 -17.26
CA SER A 60 -12.72 -10.91 -17.21
C SER A 60 -13.05 -10.43 -18.62
N GLN A 61 -14.31 -10.17 -18.87
CA GLN A 61 -14.69 -9.42 -20.07
C GLN A 61 -13.92 -8.12 -20.12
N PRO A 62 -13.46 -7.67 -21.30
CA PRO A 62 -12.80 -6.38 -21.44
C PRO A 62 -13.70 -5.28 -20.89
N ILE A 63 -13.20 -4.53 -19.92
CA ILE A 63 -13.91 -3.37 -19.38
C ILE A 63 -13.42 -2.16 -20.18
N MET A 64 -14.32 -1.54 -20.92
CA MET A 64 -14.03 -0.24 -21.51
C MET A 64 -14.20 0.83 -20.42
N LEU A 65 -13.14 1.57 -20.13
CA LEU A 65 -13.24 2.74 -19.28
C LEU A 65 -14.05 3.81 -20.03
N SER A 66 -15.26 4.08 -19.56
CA SER A 66 -16.04 5.20 -20.04
C SER A 66 -15.48 6.50 -19.44
N PRO A 67 -15.22 7.54 -20.25
CA PRO A 67 -14.64 8.79 -19.74
C PRO A 67 -15.45 9.41 -18.58
N GLU A 68 -16.78 9.31 -18.62
CA GLU A 68 -17.67 9.80 -17.55
C GLU A 68 -17.52 9.05 -16.22
N ASP A 69 -17.02 7.80 -16.26
CA ASP A 69 -16.74 6.98 -15.09
C ASP A 69 -15.31 7.14 -14.58
N CYS A 70 -14.57 8.09 -15.12
CA CYS A 70 -13.19 8.39 -14.75
C CYS A 70 -13.09 9.74 -14.05
N ILE A 71 -12.00 9.96 -13.32
CA ILE A 71 -11.51 11.24 -12.87
C ILE A 71 -10.37 11.65 -13.79
N PHE A 72 -10.41 12.86 -14.30
CA PHE A 72 -9.35 13.43 -15.10
C PHE A 72 -8.25 14.01 -14.19
N LEU A 73 -7.03 13.51 -14.37
CA LEU A 73 -5.81 14.09 -13.81
C LEU A 73 -5.07 14.84 -14.91
N GLN A 74 -4.92 16.13 -14.72
CA GLN A 74 -4.13 16.95 -15.62
C GLN A 74 -2.65 16.59 -15.53
N ALA A 75 -1.98 16.60 -16.68
CA ALA A 75 -0.53 16.44 -16.77
C ALA A 75 0.21 17.31 -15.76
N THR A 76 1.11 16.73 -15.03
CA THR A 76 1.86 17.43 -13.97
C THR A 76 3.26 16.85 -13.82
N GLY A 77 4.13 17.62 -13.16
CA GLY A 77 5.45 17.19 -12.77
C GLY A 77 5.75 17.53 -11.31
N HIS A 78 6.40 16.61 -10.65
CA HIS A 78 6.83 16.74 -9.26
C HIS A 78 8.35 16.62 -9.19
N LEU A 79 9.02 17.61 -8.62
CA LEU A 79 10.47 17.61 -8.43
C LEU A 79 10.84 16.93 -7.11
N SER A 80 11.97 16.23 -7.10
CA SER A 80 12.62 15.79 -5.87
C SER A 80 13.03 16.99 -5.02
N ALA A 81 13.29 16.75 -3.74
CA ALA A 81 13.67 17.82 -2.80
C ALA A 81 14.95 18.56 -3.19
N ASP A 82 15.89 17.87 -3.87
CA ASP A 82 17.13 18.43 -4.40
C ASP A 82 16.98 19.01 -5.82
N GLY A 83 15.79 18.87 -6.44
CA GLY A 83 15.51 19.35 -7.80
C GLY A 83 16.19 18.56 -8.93
N GLN A 84 16.81 17.43 -8.63
CA GLN A 84 17.58 16.64 -9.62
C GLN A 84 16.71 15.62 -10.35
N SER A 85 15.66 15.13 -9.73
CA SER A 85 14.74 14.14 -10.29
C SER A 85 13.37 14.75 -10.52
N LEU A 86 12.73 14.36 -11.63
CA LEU A 86 11.39 14.77 -12.00
C LEU A 86 10.52 13.53 -12.23
N TYR A 87 9.46 13.39 -11.46
CA TYR A 87 8.36 12.50 -11.79
C TYR A 87 7.27 13.29 -12.52
N SER A 88 6.91 12.84 -13.71
CA SER A 88 5.84 13.47 -14.48
C SER A 88 4.98 12.40 -15.16
N TYR A 89 3.72 12.71 -15.34
CA TYR A 89 2.79 11.90 -16.12
C TYR A 89 1.96 12.81 -17.04
N PRO A 90 1.50 12.30 -18.20
CA PRO A 90 0.62 13.03 -19.12
C PRO A 90 -0.80 13.16 -18.54
N ASP A 91 -1.66 13.84 -19.28
CA ASP A 91 -3.10 13.82 -19.00
C ASP A 91 -3.58 12.38 -18.87
N THR A 92 -4.24 12.07 -17.76
CA THR A 92 -4.56 10.69 -17.39
C THR A 92 -6.00 10.58 -16.88
N MET A 93 -6.73 9.61 -17.37
CA MET A 93 -8.02 9.20 -16.78
C MET A 93 -7.78 8.10 -15.75
N ILE A 94 -8.34 8.22 -14.56
CA ILE A 94 -8.35 7.17 -13.52
C ILE A 94 -9.79 6.78 -13.22
N ALA A 95 -10.11 5.50 -13.24
CA ALA A 95 -11.45 5.00 -12.92
C ALA A 95 -11.92 5.48 -11.55
N GLN A 96 -13.19 5.85 -11.45
CA GLN A 96 -13.80 6.23 -10.17
C GLN A 96 -13.96 5.04 -9.24
N ASP A 97 -14.16 3.84 -9.78
CA ASP A 97 -14.43 2.64 -9.03
C ASP A 97 -13.28 1.62 -9.11
N THR A 98 -13.20 0.77 -8.09
CA THR A 98 -12.26 -0.36 -8.05
C THR A 98 -12.77 -1.48 -8.94
N MET A 99 -11.90 -2.04 -9.75
CA MET A 99 -12.17 -3.12 -10.70
C MET A 99 -11.27 -4.33 -10.44
N TYR A 100 -11.58 -5.46 -11.06
CA TYR A 100 -10.77 -6.69 -11.03
C TYR A 100 -10.41 -7.18 -9.62
N PRO A 101 -11.38 -7.35 -8.72
CA PRO A 101 -11.10 -7.89 -7.39
C PRO A 101 -10.60 -9.34 -7.47
N GLY A 102 -9.76 -9.73 -6.52
CA GLY A 102 -9.30 -11.11 -6.40
C GLY A 102 -8.10 -11.48 -7.27
N LEU A 103 -7.56 -10.56 -8.06
CA LEU A 103 -6.32 -10.76 -8.78
C LEU A 103 -5.12 -10.37 -7.92
N ASN A 104 -4.00 -11.09 -8.08
CA ASN A 104 -2.73 -10.66 -7.51
C ASN A 104 -2.13 -9.51 -8.33
N TRP A 105 -1.04 -8.92 -7.85
CA TRP A 105 -0.41 -7.76 -8.48
C TRP A 105 0.04 -8.04 -9.93
N TYR A 106 0.65 -9.20 -10.20
CA TYR A 106 1.08 -9.58 -11.56
C TYR A 106 -0.10 -9.80 -12.51
N GLN A 107 -1.12 -10.55 -12.06
CA GLN A 107 -2.33 -10.80 -12.84
C GLN A 107 -3.08 -9.50 -13.15
N THR A 108 -3.06 -8.55 -12.21
CA THR A 108 -3.67 -7.23 -12.41
C THR A 108 -2.97 -6.48 -13.53
N HIS A 109 -1.62 -6.46 -13.58
CA HIS A 109 -0.87 -5.87 -14.68
C HIS A 109 -1.20 -6.55 -16.03
N GLU A 110 -1.23 -7.88 -16.05
CA GLU A 110 -1.53 -8.64 -17.27
C GLU A 110 -2.91 -8.27 -17.85
N VAL A 111 -3.93 -8.26 -17.00
CA VAL A 111 -5.31 -7.95 -17.42
C VAL A 111 -5.41 -6.50 -17.91
N LEU A 112 -4.86 -5.55 -17.18
CA LEU A 112 -4.92 -4.14 -17.57
C LEU A 112 -4.22 -3.89 -18.90
N GLN A 113 -3.00 -4.39 -19.06
CA GLN A 113 -2.22 -4.15 -20.28
C GLN A 113 -2.85 -4.83 -21.51
N SER A 114 -3.51 -5.98 -21.36
CA SER A 114 -4.26 -6.61 -22.46
C SER A 114 -5.40 -5.74 -23.00
N GLN A 115 -5.79 -4.70 -22.23
CA GLN A 115 -6.86 -3.75 -22.56
C GLN A 115 -6.34 -2.34 -22.86
N GLY A 116 -5.02 -2.15 -22.93
CA GLY A 116 -4.41 -0.83 -23.10
C GLY A 116 -4.57 0.07 -21.88
N LEU A 117 -4.72 -0.52 -20.71
CA LEU A 117 -4.85 0.17 -19.42
C LEU A 117 -3.60 -0.06 -18.58
N ALA A 118 -3.40 0.77 -17.57
CA ALA A 118 -2.31 0.65 -16.61
C ALA A 118 -2.83 0.70 -15.15
N MET A 119 -1.99 0.30 -14.22
CA MET A 119 -2.18 0.48 -12.79
C MET A 119 -1.63 1.85 -12.39
N PRO A 120 -2.33 2.64 -11.54
CA PRO A 120 -1.79 3.92 -11.10
C PRO A 120 -0.54 3.74 -10.25
N THR A 121 0.42 4.62 -10.42
CA THR A 121 1.56 4.71 -9.49
C THR A 121 1.11 5.30 -8.15
N ILE A 122 1.98 5.23 -7.12
CA ILE A 122 1.68 5.86 -5.82
C ILE A 122 1.42 7.35 -6.01
N ARG A 123 2.22 8.05 -6.82
CA ARG A 123 2.08 9.50 -7.03
C ARG A 123 0.74 9.85 -7.69
N GLN A 124 0.36 9.16 -8.75
CA GLN A 124 -0.92 9.36 -9.43
C GLN A 124 -2.11 9.14 -8.50
N GLU A 125 -2.06 8.09 -7.67
CA GLU A 125 -3.13 7.83 -6.69
C GLU A 125 -3.21 8.93 -5.64
N ILE A 126 -2.08 9.42 -5.13
CA ILE A 126 -2.07 10.52 -4.15
C ILE A 126 -2.60 11.81 -4.79
N ASP A 127 -2.21 12.16 -6.01
CA ASP A 127 -2.72 13.34 -6.70
C ASP A 127 -4.23 13.26 -6.93
N ARG A 128 -4.72 12.07 -7.31
CA ARG A 128 -6.15 11.81 -7.43
C ARG A 128 -6.89 12.02 -6.10
N LEU A 129 -6.37 11.48 -4.99
CA LEU A 129 -6.96 11.65 -3.67
C LEU A 129 -6.93 13.11 -3.21
N ILE A 130 -5.86 13.85 -3.51
CA ILE A 130 -5.77 15.29 -3.26
C ILE A 130 -6.86 16.04 -4.04
N LEU A 131 -7.06 15.69 -5.31
CA LEU A 131 -8.07 16.31 -6.16
C LEU A 131 -9.48 16.05 -5.61
N ILE A 132 -9.80 14.79 -5.27
CA ILE A 132 -11.07 14.41 -4.66
C ILE A 132 -11.28 15.16 -3.33
N ASN A 133 -10.25 15.21 -2.47
CA ASN A 133 -10.32 15.94 -1.20
C ASN A 133 -10.64 17.43 -1.41
N LYS A 134 -9.96 18.07 -2.34
CA LYS A 134 -10.24 19.47 -2.72
C LYS A 134 -11.67 19.63 -3.24
N GLY A 135 -12.17 18.64 -3.98
CA GLY A 135 -13.54 18.59 -4.49
C GLY A 135 -14.61 18.60 -3.39
N LEU A 136 -14.34 17.99 -2.23
CA LEU A 136 -15.23 18.04 -1.06
C LEU A 136 -15.42 19.48 -0.52
N PHE A 137 -14.44 20.35 -0.75
CA PHE A 137 -14.49 21.77 -0.39
C PHE A 137 -14.93 22.68 -1.54
N GLY A 138 -15.52 22.09 -2.61
CA GLY A 138 -16.15 22.83 -3.71
C GLY A 138 -15.25 23.17 -4.89
N LEU A 139 -13.98 22.79 -4.87
CA LEU A 139 -13.12 22.90 -6.06
C LEU A 139 -13.62 21.94 -7.15
N PRO A 140 -13.55 22.30 -8.45
CA PRO A 140 -14.06 21.48 -9.52
C PRO A 140 -13.21 20.21 -9.68
N VAL A 141 -13.88 19.07 -9.80
CA VAL A 141 -13.31 17.80 -10.25
C VAL A 141 -13.95 17.48 -11.59
N TYR A 142 -13.17 17.06 -12.56
CA TYR A 142 -13.64 16.78 -13.91
C TYR A 142 -13.56 15.30 -14.23
N ASP A 143 -14.47 14.83 -15.08
CA ASP A 143 -14.43 13.51 -15.69
C ASP A 143 -13.53 13.51 -16.95
N GLY A 144 -13.39 12.36 -17.59
CA GLY A 144 -12.58 12.20 -18.80
C GLY A 144 -13.11 12.93 -20.04
N ASN A 145 -14.36 13.44 -20.01
CA ASN A 145 -14.96 14.29 -21.05
C ASN A 145 -14.86 15.79 -20.72
N ASN A 146 -14.11 16.17 -19.69
CA ASN A 146 -14.08 17.52 -19.12
C ASN A 146 -15.45 17.98 -18.56
N GLY A 147 -16.37 17.05 -18.28
CA GLY A 147 -17.60 17.31 -17.55
C GLY A 147 -17.31 17.46 -16.05
N ARG A 148 -17.92 18.46 -15.42
CA ARG A 148 -17.78 18.64 -13.97
C ARG A 148 -18.52 17.54 -13.23
N ILE A 149 -17.81 16.79 -12.39
CA ILE A 149 -18.39 15.77 -11.51
C ILE A 149 -19.19 16.48 -10.39
N PRO A 150 -20.47 16.12 -10.18
CA PRO A 150 -21.27 16.69 -9.09
C PRO A 150 -20.64 16.41 -7.72
N ILE A 151 -20.76 17.36 -6.80
CA ILE A 151 -20.15 17.24 -5.46
C ILE A 151 -20.66 16.02 -4.69
N GLU A 152 -21.90 15.63 -4.89
CA GLU A 152 -22.50 14.43 -4.29
C GLU A 152 -21.79 13.16 -4.79
N ARG A 153 -21.41 13.13 -6.08
CA ARG A 153 -20.63 12.01 -6.64
C ARG A 153 -19.20 12.02 -6.10
N VAL A 154 -18.58 13.19 -5.97
CA VAL A 154 -17.25 13.32 -5.32
C VAL A 154 -17.28 12.77 -3.89
N LYS A 155 -18.31 13.10 -3.11
CA LYS A 155 -18.52 12.55 -1.76
C LYS A 155 -18.67 11.02 -1.79
N GLN A 156 -19.46 10.48 -2.71
CA GLN A 156 -19.62 9.03 -2.84
C GLN A 156 -18.30 8.33 -3.15
N ILE A 157 -17.48 8.90 -4.05
CA ILE A 157 -16.15 8.38 -4.37
C ILE A 157 -15.28 8.40 -3.11
N TRP A 158 -15.24 9.54 -2.41
CA TRP A 158 -14.49 9.68 -1.16
C TRP A 158 -14.94 8.68 -0.10
N ASP A 159 -16.24 8.55 0.13
CA ASP A 159 -16.80 7.64 1.12
C ASP A 159 -16.48 6.17 0.79
N LYS A 160 -16.49 5.79 -0.49
CA LYS A 160 -16.00 4.46 -0.90
C LYS A 160 -14.53 4.22 -0.55
N TYR A 161 -13.71 5.28 -0.58
CA TYR A 161 -12.29 5.19 -0.25
C TYR A 161 -12.01 5.12 1.25
N PHE A 162 -12.76 5.87 2.05
CA PHE A 162 -12.42 6.11 3.46
C PHE A 162 -13.46 5.61 4.46
N ARG A 163 -14.65 5.19 4.03
CA ARG A 163 -15.77 4.87 4.93
C ARG A 163 -16.48 3.56 4.64
N THR A 164 -15.82 2.58 4.11
CA THR A 164 -16.47 1.29 3.74
C THR A 164 -16.96 0.50 4.95
N GLN A 165 -17.98 0.98 5.66
CA GLN A 165 -18.50 0.30 6.86
C GLN A 165 -19.32 -0.97 6.58
N GLN A 166 -19.78 -1.21 5.37
CA GLN A 166 -20.74 -2.28 5.11
C GLN A 166 -20.30 -3.32 4.07
N GLN A 167 -19.19 -3.14 3.38
CA GLN A 167 -18.83 -3.97 2.22
C GLN A 167 -17.47 -4.67 2.31
N GLY A 168 -16.89 -4.76 3.49
CA GLY A 168 -15.56 -5.39 3.64
C GLY A 168 -14.42 -4.46 3.25
N TRP A 169 -13.25 -5.03 3.14
CA TRP A 169 -11.99 -4.33 2.89
C TRP A 169 -11.94 -3.81 1.45
N ASN A 170 -11.63 -2.55 1.29
CA ASN A 170 -11.43 -1.94 -0.02
C ASN A 170 -9.93 -1.68 -0.22
N ALA A 171 -9.29 -2.56 -0.96
CA ALA A 171 -7.86 -2.51 -1.23
C ALA A 171 -7.60 -2.33 -2.72
N ARG A 172 -6.54 -1.61 -3.09
CA ARG A 172 -6.16 -1.34 -4.47
C ARG A 172 -4.68 -1.50 -4.66
N TRP A 173 -4.31 -2.26 -5.66
CA TRP A 173 -2.94 -2.36 -6.11
C TRP A 173 -2.48 -1.04 -6.71
N LEU A 174 -1.23 -0.71 -6.44
CA LEU A 174 -0.52 0.41 -7.04
C LEU A 174 0.70 -0.11 -7.80
N ASP A 175 1.04 0.55 -8.89
CA ASP A 175 2.22 0.21 -9.67
C ASP A 175 3.48 0.74 -8.99
N ALA A 176 3.94 0.00 -8.01
CA ALA A 176 5.17 0.26 -7.29
C ALA A 176 5.71 -1.04 -6.69
N GLN A 177 6.92 -1.41 -7.07
CA GLN A 177 7.66 -2.53 -6.50
C GLN A 177 8.91 -2.02 -5.81
N PHE A 178 9.14 -2.49 -4.59
CA PHE A 178 10.31 -2.11 -3.78
C PHE A 178 11.33 -3.22 -3.77
N LYS A 179 12.59 -2.86 -3.96
CA LYS A 179 13.74 -3.77 -3.91
C LYS A 179 14.86 -3.13 -3.12
N VAL A 180 15.73 -3.97 -2.56
CA VAL A 180 17.01 -3.51 -2.00
C VAL A 180 18.10 -3.85 -3.01
N ASP A 181 18.82 -2.85 -3.45
CA ASP A 181 20.03 -3.08 -4.23
C ASP A 181 21.08 -3.74 -3.33
N LYS A 182 21.39 -4.99 -3.62
CA LYS A 182 22.32 -5.81 -2.81
C LYS A 182 23.74 -5.25 -2.81
N THR A 183 24.11 -4.44 -3.79
CA THR A 183 25.45 -3.87 -3.92
C THR A 183 25.61 -2.62 -3.06
N SER A 184 24.64 -1.70 -3.15
CA SER A 184 24.68 -0.43 -2.42
C SER A 184 23.93 -0.46 -1.09
N GLY A 185 23.03 -1.43 -0.89
CA GLY A 185 22.10 -1.48 0.24
C GLY A 185 20.99 -0.44 0.19
N LEU A 186 20.88 0.30 -0.93
CA LEU A 186 19.86 1.33 -1.10
C LEU A 186 18.52 0.72 -1.50
N TRP A 187 17.45 1.36 -1.08
CA TRP A 187 16.12 1.04 -1.52
C TRP A 187 15.88 1.58 -2.94
N ILE A 188 15.32 0.73 -3.78
CA ILE A 188 14.95 1.02 -5.17
C ILE A 188 13.44 0.92 -5.29
N LEU A 189 12.83 1.90 -5.95
CA LEU A 189 11.45 1.90 -6.37
C LEU A 189 11.38 1.66 -7.89
N ASN A 190 10.70 0.58 -8.26
CA ASN A 190 10.37 0.24 -9.65
C ASN A 190 8.91 0.54 -9.91
N TYR A 191 8.60 1.22 -11.01
CA TYR A 191 7.22 1.55 -11.39
C TYR A 191 7.07 1.79 -12.90
N GLU A 192 5.83 2.06 -13.37
CA GLU A 192 5.47 2.07 -14.78
C GLU A 192 5.84 0.76 -15.48
N HIS A 193 5.39 -0.35 -14.86
CA HIS A 193 5.72 -1.68 -15.39
C HIS A 193 4.98 -1.95 -16.71
N ILE A 194 5.71 -2.54 -17.65
CA ILE A 194 5.17 -3.06 -18.88
C ILE A 194 5.36 -4.57 -18.95
N SER A 195 4.40 -5.26 -19.50
CA SER A 195 4.54 -6.67 -19.80
C SER A 195 5.34 -6.84 -21.10
N THR A 196 6.40 -7.62 -21.03
CA THR A 196 7.20 -8.01 -22.19
C THR A 196 7.26 -9.53 -22.25
N ILE A 197 7.51 -10.05 -23.46
CA ILE A 197 7.69 -11.49 -23.65
C ILE A 197 9.20 -11.75 -23.73
N ASP A 198 9.71 -12.42 -22.70
CA ASP A 198 11.06 -12.96 -22.72
C ASP A 198 11.04 -14.34 -23.39
N PRO A 199 11.97 -14.61 -24.34
CA PRO A 199 12.02 -15.90 -25.06
C PRO A 199 12.27 -17.11 -24.16
N GLN A 200 12.89 -16.93 -22.99
CA GLN A 200 13.26 -18.00 -22.06
C GLN A 200 12.31 -18.10 -20.88
N GLU A 201 11.88 -16.97 -20.33
CA GLU A 201 11.07 -16.88 -19.12
C GLU A 201 9.58 -16.68 -19.40
N GLY A 202 9.21 -16.39 -20.65
CA GLY A 202 7.83 -16.08 -21.03
C GLY A 202 7.47 -14.62 -20.72
N GLN A 203 6.26 -14.39 -20.24
CA GLN A 203 5.78 -13.06 -19.92
C GLN A 203 6.41 -12.54 -18.62
N ILE A 204 7.12 -11.43 -18.73
CA ILE A 204 7.77 -10.73 -17.60
C ILE A 204 7.26 -9.31 -17.47
N LEU A 205 7.28 -8.75 -16.24
CA LEU A 205 7.01 -7.35 -15.99
C LEU A 205 8.34 -6.58 -15.88
N THR A 206 8.53 -5.62 -16.77
CA THR A 206 9.73 -4.76 -16.80
C THR A 206 9.33 -3.35 -16.39
N PRO A 207 9.96 -2.75 -15.36
CA PRO A 207 9.73 -1.36 -15.02
C PRO A 207 10.33 -0.43 -16.06
N LYS A 208 9.61 0.60 -16.47
CA LYS A 208 10.16 1.70 -17.27
C LYS A 208 11.00 2.65 -16.43
N ARG A 209 10.67 2.78 -15.14
CA ARG A 209 11.37 3.64 -14.19
C ARG A 209 11.92 2.85 -13.03
N ILE A 210 13.18 3.11 -12.74
CA ILE A 210 13.95 2.51 -11.64
C ILE A 210 14.66 3.67 -10.96
N GLU A 211 14.29 3.96 -9.74
CA GLU A 211 14.81 5.12 -8.99
C GLU A 211 15.16 4.71 -7.56
N SER A 212 16.16 5.38 -7.00
CA SER A 212 16.38 5.32 -5.55
C SER A 212 15.18 5.90 -4.83
N LEU A 213 14.81 5.30 -3.70
CA LEU A 213 13.84 5.93 -2.83
C LEU A 213 14.41 7.26 -2.32
N ASP A 214 13.66 8.31 -2.53
CA ASP A 214 13.89 9.59 -1.86
C ASP A 214 13.59 9.43 -0.36
N ALA A 215 13.84 10.46 0.43
CA ALA A 215 13.66 10.38 1.88
C ALA A 215 12.28 9.82 2.23
N PHE A 216 12.22 8.66 2.87
CA PHE A 216 10.99 8.08 3.38
C PHE A 216 11.12 7.72 4.86
N VAL A 217 9.98 7.54 5.51
CA VAL A 217 9.92 7.20 6.93
C VAL A 217 10.28 5.74 7.14
N ASN A 218 11.27 5.48 7.97
CA ASN A 218 11.79 4.14 8.25
C ASN A 218 11.11 3.47 9.47
N GLU A 219 9.86 3.79 9.71
CA GLU A 219 9.05 3.25 10.81
C GLU A 219 7.74 2.69 10.28
N ASP A 220 7.22 1.64 10.92
CA ASP A 220 5.92 1.07 10.62
C ASP A 220 4.81 1.71 11.45
N ASP A 221 3.58 1.63 10.96
CA ASP A 221 2.35 2.02 11.64
C ASP A 221 2.32 3.46 12.13
N ILE A 222 2.96 4.35 11.38
CA ILE A 222 2.92 5.78 11.66
C ILE A 222 1.80 6.46 10.88
N ARG A 223 1.21 7.47 11.51
CA ARG A 223 0.24 8.34 10.84
C ARG A 223 0.97 9.44 10.08
N VAL A 224 0.61 9.61 8.82
CA VAL A 224 1.22 10.59 7.89
C VAL A 224 0.14 11.41 7.18
N ASP A 225 0.50 12.59 6.73
CA ASP A 225 -0.32 13.41 5.85
C ASP A 225 0.28 13.44 4.45
N LEU A 226 -0.20 12.53 3.59
CA LEU A 226 0.25 12.46 2.20
C LEU A 226 -0.31 13.59 1.32
N PHE A 227 -1.31 14.34 1.81
CA PHE A 227 -1.89 15.44 1.04
C PHE A 227 -1.02 16.70 1.08
N SER A 228 -0.31 16.93 2.16
CA SER A 228 0.56 18.10 2.33
C SER A 228 2.05 17.78 2.46
N SER A 229 2.41 16.52 2.70
CA SER A 229 3.77 16.12 3.06
C SER A 229 4.19 14.81 2.39
N CYS A 230 4.09 14.74 1.06
CA CYS A 230 4.66 13.64 0.28
C CYS A 230 5.77 14.15 -0.65
N ASN A 231 6.72 13.26 -0.95
CA ASN A 231 7.77 13.53 -1.92
C ASN A 231 7.25 13.40 -3.37
N TYR A 232 8.11 13.60 -4.36
CA TYR A 232 7.76 13.49 -5.78
C TYR A 232 7.30 12.07 -6.18
N GLN A 233 7.66 11.03 -5.43
CA GLN A 233 7.22 9.65 -5.63
C GLN A 233 5.85 9.33 -4.97
N GLY A 234 5.27 10.28 -4.23
CA GLY A 234 4.03 10.08 -3.47
C GLY A 234 4.23 9.44 -2.10
N LEU A 235 5.46 9.33 -1.61
CA LEU A 235 5.81 8.73 -0.33
C LEU A 235 5.93 9.79 0.78
N PRO A 236 5.69 9.44 2.05
CA PRO A 236 5.74 10.41 3.13
C PRO A 236 7.15 10.93 3.38
N THR A 237 7.27 12.24 3.60
CA THR A 237 8.53 12.93 3.92
C THR A 237 8.74 13.15 5.41
N THR A 238 7.68 13.06 6.21
CA THR A 238 7.71 13.35 7.65
C THR A 238 7.22 12.18 8.48
N LYS A 239 7.77 12.02 9.66
CA LYS A 239 7.52 10.89 10.56
C LYS A 239 6.12 10.87 11.17
N LYS A 240 5.49 12.01 11.40
CA LYS A 240 4.22 12.05 12.14
C LYS A 240 3.55 13.39 12.00
N THR A 241 2.25 13.36 11.70
CA THR A 241 1.38 14.50 11.90
C THR A 241 0.23 14.09 12.83
N THR A 242 -0.19 14.98 13.72
CA THR A 242 -1.35 14.74 14.60
C THR A 242 -2.64 14.59 13.80
N ASN A 243 -2.70 15.15 12.60
CA ASN A 243 -3.86 15.18 11.72
C ASN A 243 -3.68 14.37 10.43
N GLY A 244 -2.74 13.43 10.39
CA GLY A 244 -2.51 12.60 9.21
C GLY A 244 -3.73 11.74 8.85
N HIS A 245 -4.04 11.70 7.56
CA HIS A 245 -5.18 10.94 7.02
C HIS A 245 -4.85 9.48 6.74
N PHE A 246 -3.55 9.14 6.72
CA PHE A 246 -3.07 7.81 6.34
C PHE A 246 -2.20 7.20 7.43
N TYR A 247 -2.29 5.88 7.53
CA TYR A 247 -1.25 5.09 8.14
C TYR A 247 -0.29 4.59 7.06
N PHE A 248 1.00 4.54 7.37
CA PHE A 248 2.04 4.12 6.45
C PHE A 248 2.74 2.86 6.97
N ARG A 249 2.93 1.91 6.06
CA ARG A 249 3.80 0.74 6.27
C ARG A 249 4.98 0.79 5.33
N LYS A 250 6.18 0.80 5.91
CA LYS A 250 7.44 0.86 5.16
C LYS A 250 7.63 -0.35 4.24
N PRO A 251 8.40 -0.19 3.15
CA PRO A 251 8.71 -1.28 2.23
C PRO A 251 9.44 -2.46 2.88
N ARG A 252 9.34 -3.60 2.20
CA ARG A 252 10.21 -4.77 2.37
C ARG A 252 10.81 -5.12 1.03
N ASP A 253 11.93 -5.85 1.04
CA ASP A 253 12.53 -6.31 -0.20
C ASP A 253 11.55 -7.19 -1.00
N ASN A 254 11.46 -6.95 -2.31
CA ASN A 254 10.52 -7.60 -3.23
C ASN A 254 9.04 -7.44 -2.89
N SER A 255 8.67 -6.37 -2.19
CA SER A 255 7.27 -6.05 -1.91
C SER A 255 6.69 -5.04 -2.93
N VAL A 256 5.36 -4.92 -2.90
CA VAL A 256 4.60 -3.99 -3.75
C VAL A 256 3.72 -3.08 -2.92
N ALA A 257 3.32 -1.95 -3.53
CA ALA A 257 2.42 -1.01 -2.89
C ALA A 257 0.96 -1.42 -3.02
N ARG A 258 0.20 -1.17 -1.96
CA ARG A 258 -1.26 -1.31 -1.92
C ARG A 258 -1.87 -0.20 -1.10
N PHE A 259 -2.85 0.47 -1.65
CA PHE A 259 -3.72 1.34 -0.88
C PHE A 259 -4.84 0.53 -0.24
N HIS A 260 -5.15 0.82 1.02
CA HIS A 260 -6.16 0.10 1.77
C HIS A 260 -6.96 1.07 2.64
N ALA A 261 -8.27 0.92 2.66
CA ALA A 261 -9.13 1.66 3.57
C ALA A 261 -9.94 0.70 4.42
N ASP A 262 -9.97 0.96 5.71
CA ASP A 262 -10.71 0.23 6.71
C ASP A 262 -11.46 1.23 7.59
N THR A 263 -12.66 0.87 7.98
CA THR A 263 -13.54 1.74 8.77
C THR A 263 -13.13 1.88 10.23
N THR A 264 -12.41 0.89 10.74
CA THR A 264 -11.98 0.87 12.14
C THR A 264 -10.69 1.62 12.37
N ILE A 265 -9.79 1.62 11.39
CA ILE A 265 -8.43 2.14 11.54
C ILE A 265 -8.04 3.20 10.51
N GLY A 266 -8.90 3.49 9.52
CA GLY A 266 -8.67 4.53 8.51
C GLY A 266 -8.02 4.04 7.23
N ALA A 267 -7.35 4.95 6.51
CA ALA A 267 -6.69 4.66 5.25
C ALA A 267 -5.21 4.30 5.45
N TRP A 268 -4.72 3.36 4.66
CA TRP A 268 -3.36 2.84 4.74
C TRP A 268 -2.68 2.88 3.39
N LEU A 269 -1.43 3.31 3.36
CA LEU A 269 -0.50 3.04 2.29
C LEU A 269 0.46 1.93 2.74
N TYR A 270 0.19 0.71 2.29
CA TYR A 270 1.08 -0.42 2.50
C TYR A 270 2.12 -0.47 1.39
N CYS A 271 3.39 -0.45 1.76
CA CYS A 271 4.50 -0.66 0.84
C CYS A 271 5.21 -2.01 1.04
N ASN A 272 4.62 -2.90 1.83
CA ASN A 272 5.23 -4.18 2.22
C ASN A 272 4.39 -5.40 1.85
N TRP A 273 3.49 -5.28 0.86
CA TRP A 273 2.61 -6.38 0.46
C TRP A 273 3.29 -7.36 -0.49
N LEU A 274 2.89 -8.63 -0.43
CA LEU A 274 3.44 -9.64 -1.33
C LEU A 274 2.74 -9.57 -2.70
N PRO A 275 3.50 -9.54 -3.83
CA PRO A 275 2.92 -9.39 -5.17
C PRO A 275 2.07 -10.59 -5.60
N ASN A 276 2.27 -11.77 -5.01
CA ASN A 276 1.51 -12.99 -5.30
C ASN A 276 0.24 -13.15 -4.46
N ASP A 277 -0.03 -12.23 -3.53
CA ASP A 277 -1.24 -12.30 -2.71
C ASP A 277 -2.48 -11.95 -3.53
N ALA A 278 -3.39 -12.91 -3.66
CA ALA A 278 -4.65 -12.79 -4.39
C ALA A 278 -5.82 -12.56 -3.40
N SER A 279 -5.77 -11.48 -2.64
CA SER A 279 -6.86 -11.14 -1.73
C SER A 279 -8.14 -10.83 -2.49
N ALA A 280 -9.24 -11.52 -2.14
CA ALA A 280 -10.55 -11.31 -2.77
C ALA A 280 -11.06 -9.85 -2.69
N SER A 281 -10.52 -9.06 -1.77
CA SER A 281 -10.86 -7.64 -1.57
C SER A 281 -9.90 -6.68 -2.27
N ALA A 282 -8.79 -7.16 -2.84
CA ALA A 282 -7.87 -6.34 -3.58
C ALA A 282 -8.29 -6.24 -5.04
N GLY A 283 -8.40 -5.03 -5.55
CA GLY A 283 -8.65 -4.71 -6.95
C GLY A 283 -7.69 -3.63 -7.42
N VAL A 284 -8.10 -2.86 -8.41
CA VAL A 284 -7.34 -1.73 -8.95
C VAL A 284 -8.29 -0.64 -9.44
N THR A 285 -7.84 0.60 -9.47
CA THR A 285 -8.49 1.70 -10.20
C THR A 285 -7.72 1.92 -11.49
N PRO A 286 -8.14 1.33 -12.63
CA PRO A 286 -7.37 1.40 -13.87
C PRO A 286 -7.14 2.83 -14.34
N THR A 287 -5.99 3.06 -15.00
CA THR A 287 -5.63 4.33 -15.62
C THR A 287 -5.49 4.18 -17.12
N LYS A 288 -5.70 5.29 -17.83
CA LYS A 288 -5.44 5.42 -19.25
C LYS A 288 -4.85 6.80 -19.52
N GLU A 289 -3.65 6.83 -20.11
CA GLU A 289 -3.06 8.05 -20.64
C GLU A 289 -3.82 8.53 -21.88
N LEU A 290 -3.95 9.86 -22.06
CA LEU A 290 -4.69 10.50 -23.14
C LEU A 290 -3.77 11.02 -24.22
#